data_d43f96cf578ff2b7fed8743fb11284f7
#
_entry.id   d43f96cf578ff2b7fed8743fb11284f7
#
_cell.length_a   1.000
_cell.length_b   1.000
_cell.length_c   1.000
_cell.angle_alpha   90.00
_cell.angle_beta   90.00
_cell.angle_gamma   90.00
#
_symmetry.space_group_name_H-M   'P 1'
#
loop_
_entity.id
_entity.type
_entity.pdbx_description
1 polymer ?
#
loop_
_entity_poly.entity_id
_entity_poly.type
_entity_poly.pdbx_seq_one_letter_code
_entity_poly.pdbx_strand_id
1 'polypeptide(L)'
;MKFADEKSANRALNDAQRDHKFLLGEADTLFQTAAQLKELADSLAANDSPRALEIKMRYAETQRDYSRFCRLICYCKEYQFRVKRYIEYGRKLKEEAAAKAGETANDQK
;
A
#
# COMPACT_ATOMS: atom_id res chain seq x y z
N MET A 1 6.34 16.41 -0.61
CA MET A 1 7.16 15.26 -0.12
C MET A 1 8.63 15.67 -0.16
N LYS A 2 9.30 15.59 0.97
CA LYS A 2 10.71 15.99 1.08
C LYS A 2 11.52 14.91 1.82
N PHE A 3 12.65 14.54 1.25
CA PHE A 3 13.63 13.67 1.88
C PHE A 3 14.98 14.39 1.92
N ALA A 4 15.81 14.05 2.90
CA ALA A 4 17.13 14.63 3.05
C ALA A 4 18.04 14.34 1.85
N ASP A 5 17.96 13.11 1.31
CA ASP A 5 18.73 12.64 0.16
C ASP A 5 18.02 11.45 -0.51
N GLU A 6 18.59 10.99 -1.63
CA GLU A 6 18.08 9.83 -2.37
C GLU A 6 18.11 8.56 -1.53
N LYS A 7 19.12 8.39 -0.68
CA LYS A 7 19.25 7.22 0.20
C LYS A 7 18.09 7.14 1.18
N SER A 8 17.69 8.27 1.77
CA SER A 8 16.53 8.35 2.67
C SER A 8 15.23 8.04 1.94
N ALA A 9 15.08 8.53 0.70
CA ALA A 9 13.91 8.22 -0.14
C ALA A 9 13.85 6.74 -0.49
N ASN A 10 14.97 6.13 -0.85
CA ASN A 10 15.04 4.68 -1.14
C ASN A 10 14.70 3.85 0.09
N ARG A 11 15.15 4.26 1.27
CA ARG A 11 14.80 3.59 2.53
C ARG A 11 13.30 3.64 2.79
N ALA A 12 12.69 4.81 2.60
CA ALA A 12 11.24 4.98 2.75
C ALA A 12 10.47 4.10 1.75
N LEU A 13 10.96 4.01 0.52
CA LEU A 13 10.37 3.13 -0.50
C LEU A 13 10.44 1.66 -0.10
N ASN A 14 11.59 1.21 0.38
CA ASN A 14 11.79 -0.18 0.82
C ASN A 14 10.88 -0.51 2.00
N ASP A 15 10.74 0.40 2.96
CA ASP A 15 9.85 0.23 4.11
C ASP A 15 8.39 0.13 3.65
N ALA A 16 7.98 1.00 2.72
CA ALA A 16 6.63 0.98 2.16
C ALA A 16 6.34 -0.31 1.37
N GLN A 17 7.32 -0.83 0.64
CA GLN A 17 7.17 -2.10 -0.07
C GLN A 17 7.00 -3.28 0.89
N ARG A 18 7.71 -3.26 2.01
CA ARG A 18 7.56 -4.26 3.07
C ARG A 18 6.18 -4.18 3.71
N ASP A 19 5.72 -2.98 4.02
CA ASP A 19 4.39 -2.76 4.59
C ASP A 19 3.30 -3.18 3.61
N HIS A 20 3.48 -2.92 2.33
CA HIS A 20 2.55 -3.34 1.27
C HIS A 20 2.40 -4.86 1.25
N LYS A 21 3.51 -5.58 1.29
CA LYS A 21 3.51 -7.06 1.32
C LYS A 21 2.79 -7.59 2.56
N PHE A 22 3.04 -6.98 3.72
CA PHE A 22 2.36 -7.34 4.96
C PHE A 22 0.84 -7.11 4.85
N LEU A 23 0.42 -5.95 4.35
CA LEU A 23 -0.98 -5.61 4.18
C LEU A 23 -1.70 -6.56 3.22
N LEU A 24 -1.05 -6.96 2.13
CA LEU A 24 -1.60 -7.94 1.19
C LEU A 24 -1.84 -9.29 1.86
N GLY A 25 -0.91 -9.75 2.69
CA GLY A 25 -1.05 -10.99 3.45
C GLY A 25 -2.21 -10.95 4.45
N GLU A 26 -2.34 -9.83 5.18
CA GLU A 26 -3.44 -9.64 6.12
C GLU A 26 -4.79 -9.56 5.41
N ALA A 27 -4.86 -8.84 4.27
CA ALA A 27 -6.08 -8.76 3.49
C ALA A 27 -6.51 -10.12 2.94
N ASP A 28 -5.56 -10.94 2.48
CA ASP A 28 -5.84 -12.29 1.99
C ASP A 28 -6.41 -13.17 3.11
N THR A 29 -5.83 -13.11 4.30
CA THR A 29 -6.32 -13.85 5.47
C THR A 29 -7.76 -13.43 5.82
N LEU A 30 -8.04 -12.13 5.82
CA LEU A 30 -9.38 -11.60 6.09
C LEU A 30 -10.38 -12.02 5.00
N PHE A 31 -9.94 -12.01 3.75
CA PHE A 31 -10.78 -12.47 2.64
C PHE A 31 -11.20 -13.94 2.80
N GLN A 32 -10.24 -14.81 3.14
CA GLN A 32 -10.49 -16.22 3.34
C GLN A 32 -11.40 -16.45 4.56
N THR A 33 -11.17 -15.74 5.66
CA THR A 33 -12.00 -15.81 6.86
C THR A 33 -13.43 -15.35 6.55
N ALA A 34 -13.59 -14.27 5.81
CA ALA A 34 -14.91 -13.78 5.40
C ALA A 34 -15.65 -14.80 4.53
N ALA A 35 -14.94 -15.46 3.60
CA ALA A 35 -15.54 -16.50 2.76
C ALA A 35 -16.08 -17.68 3.61
N GLN A 36 -15.31 -18.12 4.60
CA GLN A 36 -15.74 -19.20 5.52
C GLN A 36 -16.93 -18.78 6.37
N LEU A 37 -16.90 -17.57 6.91
CA LEU A 37 -18.01 -17.02 7.71
C LEU A 37 -19.27 -16.83 6.86
N LYS A 38 -19.12 -16.41 5.60
CA LYS A 38 -20.25 -16.28 4.68
C LYS A 38 -20.92 -17.63 4.44
N GLU A 39 -20.13 -18.67 4.21
CA GLU A 39 -20.63 -20.02 4.01
C GLU A 39 -21.44 -20.50 5.21
N LEU A 40 -20.93 -20.28 6.44
CA LEU A 40 -21.63 -20.57 7.66
C LEU A 40 -22.91 -19.74 7.82
N ALA A 41 -22.84 -18.44 7.55
CA ALA A 41 -23.99 -17.54 7.64
C ALA A 41 -25.08 -17.93 6.66
N ASP A 42 -24.72 -18.31 5.42
CA ASP A 42 -25.69 -18.77 4.41
C ASP A 42 -26.36 -20.06 4.82
N SER A 43 -25.61 -20.98 5.45
CA SER A 43 -26.21 -22.24 5.98
C SER A 43 -27.18 -22.01 7.14
N LEU A 44 -27.07 -20.87 7.82
CA LEU A 44 -27.90 -20.49 8.97
C LEU A 44 -28.87 -19.35 8.61
N ALA A 45 -29.07 -19.04 7.33
CA ALA A 45 -29.83 -17.87 6.87
C ALA A 45 -31.28 -17.85 7.43
N ALA A 46 -31.94 -19.00 7.59
CA ALA A 46 -33.29 -19.10 8.12
C ALA A 46 -33.34 -19.22 9.65
N ASN A 47 -32.18 -19.15 10.31
CA ASN A 47 -32.07 -19.36 11.75
C ASN A 47 -31.71 -18.05 12.46
N ASP A 48 -32.56 -17.65 13.43
CA ASP A 48 -32.35 -16.44 14.23
C ASP A 48 -31.78 -16.75 15.63
N SER A 49 -31.17 -17.92 15.80
CA SER A 49 -30.53 -18.27 17.07
C SER A 49 -29.41 -17.29 17.42
N PRO A 50 -29.06 -17.10 18.71
CA PRO A 50 -27.96 -16.24 19.11
C PRO A 50 -26.65 -16.59 18.41
N ARG A 51 -26.37 -17.87 18.16
CA ARG A 51 -25.18 -18.33 17.46
C ARG A 51 -25.19 -17.90 16.00
N ALA A 52 -26.33 -18.02 15.32
CA ALA A 52 -26.46 -17.59 13.93
C ALA A 52 -26.23 -16.08 13.78
N LEU A 53 -26.82 -15.30 14.70
CA LEU A 53 -26.64 -13.86 14.73
C LEU A 53 -25.17 -13.47 14.99
N GLU A 54 -24.50 -14.17 15.90
CA GLU A 54 -23.07 -13.94 16.17
C GLU A 54 -22.21 -14.19 14.92
N ILE A 55 -22.46 -15.27 14.19
CA ILE A 55 -21.73 -15.58 12.94
C ILE A 55 -21.95 -14.49 11.90
N LYS A 56 -23.20 -14.03 11.74
CA LYS A 56 -23.54 -12.95 10.82
C LYS A 56 -22.81 -11.64 11.20
N MET A 57 -22.75 -11.34 12.49
CA MET A 57 -22.02 -10.15 13.00
C MET A 57 -20.52 -10.26 12.74
N ARG A 58 -19.92 -11.41 12.99
CA ARG A 58 -18.49 -11.65 12.72
C ARG A 58 -18.17 -11.51 11.23
N TYR A 59 -19.06 -12.00 10.37
CA TYR A 59 -18.91 -11.83 8.94
C TYR A 59 -18.90 -10.34 8.55
N ALA A 60 -19.84 -9.56 9.07
CA ALA A 60 -19.91 -8.13 8.80
C ALA A 60 -18.67 -7.38 9.29
N GLU A 61 -18.18 -7.71 10.48
CA GLU A 61 -16.95 -7.11 11.04
C GLU A 61 -15.73 -7.46 10.20
N THR A 62 -15.61 -8.71 9.78
CA THR A 62 -14.49 -9.17 8.93
C THR A 62 -14.50 -8.44 7.59
N GLN A 63 -15.66 -8.22 6.99
CA GLN A 63 -15.79 -7.44 5.76
C GLN A 63 -15.36 -5.98 5.93
N ARG A 64 -15.71 -5.37 7.06
CA ARG A 64 -15.26 -3.99 7.38
C ARG A 64 -13.74 -3.93 7.50
N ASP A 65 -13.15 -4.89 8.19
CA ASP A 65 -11.70 -4.97 8.36
C ASP A 65 -11.01 -5.19 7.02
N TYR A 66 -11.53 -6.08 6.18
CA TYR A 66 -11.04 -6.29 4.83
C TYR A 66 -11.07 -4.99 4.01
N SER A 67 -12.18 -4.27 4.04
CA SER A 67 -12.32 -2.98 3.32
C SER A 67 -11.31 -1.95 3.83
N ARG A 68 -11.06 -1.93 5.14
CA ARG A 68 -10.06 -1.05 5.76
C ARG A 68 -8.66 -1.37 5.24
N PHE A 69 -8.28 -2.65 5.20
CA PHE A 69 -6.98 -3.08 4.68
C PHE A 69 -6.84 -2.77 3.18
N CYS A 70 -7.90 -2.94 2.41
CA CYS A 70 -7.89 -2.56 0.99
C CYS A 70 -7.58 -1.07 0.79
N ARG A 71 -8.16 -0.20 1.63
CA ARG A 71 -7.86 1.24 1.61
C ARG A 71 -6.41 1.53 1.99
N LEU A 72 -5.90 0.85 3.03
CA LEU A 72 -4.50 1.00 3.43
C LEU A 72 -3.55 0.54 2.33
N ILE A 73 -3.88 -0.53 1.61
CA ILE A 73 -3.11 -1.00 0.45
C ILE A 73 -3.08 0.07 -0.64
N CYS A 74 -4.22 0.70 -0.94
CA CYS A 74 -4.29 1.77 -1.93
C CYS A 74 -3.43 2.97 -1.52
N TYR A 75 -3.48 3.40 -0.28
CA TYR A 75 -2.64 4.48 0.24
C TYR A 75 -1.15 4.12 0.17
N CYS A 76 -0.80 2.88 0.50
CA CYS A 76 0.57 2.40 0.43
C CYS A 76 1.10 2.42 -1.00
N LYS A 77 0.30 1.96 -1.96
CA LYS A 77 0.64 2.02 -3.39
C LYS A 77 0.86 3.46 -3.87
N GLU A 78 -0.04 4.36 -3.48
CA GLU A 78 0.07 5.78 -3.83
C GLU A 78 1.34 6.40 -3.25
N TYR A 79 1.65 6.11 -1.99
CA TYR A 79 2.86 6.56 -1.34
C TYR A 79 4.12 6.07 -2.08
N GLN A 80 4.17 4.78 -2.41
CA GLN A 80 5.28 4.20 -3.18
C GLN A 80 5.46 4.90 -4.53
N PHE A 81 4.36 5.16 -5.22
CA PHE A 81 4.37 5.85 -6.51
C PHE A 81 4.94 7.26 -6.37
N ARG A 82 4.52 8.00 -5.35
CA ARG A 82 5.02 9.36 -5.09
C ARG A 82 6.51 9.37 -4.75
N VAL A 83 6.98 8.43 -3.95
CA VAL A 83 8.40 8.31 -3.62
C VAL A 83 9.22 7.98 -4.86
N LYS A 84 8.77 7.05 -5.68
CA LYS A 84 9.45 6.71 -6.95
C LYS A 84 9.58 7.93 -7.86
N ARG A 85 8.51 8.70 -8.01
CA ARG A 85 8.52 9.93 -8.81
C ARG A 85 9.48 10.97 -8.24
N TYR A 86 9.52 11.09 -6.93
CA TYR A 86 10.45 11.99 -6.26
C TYR A 86 11.91 11.61 -6.57
N ILE A 87 12.24 10.32 -6.50
CA ILE A 87 13.59 9.81 -6.82
C ILE A 87 13.92 10.08 -8.28
N GLU A 88 13.03 9.78 -9.21
CA GLU A 88 13.23 10.00 -10.65
C GLU A 88 13.44 11.47 -10.97
N TYR A 89 12.64 12.35 -10.38
CA TYR A 89 12.75 13.79 -10.56
C TYR A 89 14.08 14.31 -10.01
N GLY A 90 14.51 13.84 -8.85
CA GLY A 90 15.79 14.21 -8.25
C GLY A 90 16.98 13.80 -9.13
N ARG A 91 16.93 12.59 -9.70
CA ARG A 91 17.95 12.10 -10.64
C ARG A 91 18.00 12.97 -11.90
N LYS A 92 16.83 13.31 -12.44
CA LYS A 92 16.71 14.15 -13.63
C LYS A 92 17.35 15.54 -13.41
N LEU A 93 17.08 16.15 -12.25
CA LEU A 93 17.68 17.44 -11.89
C LEU A 93 19.21 17.34 -11.78
N LYS A 94 19.75 16.26 -11.23
CA LYS A 94 21.19 16.03 -11.15
C LYS A 94 21.81 15.87 -12.53
N GLU A 95 21.17 15.13 -13.43
CA GLU A 95 21.63 14.94 -14.80
C GLU A 95 21.64 16.26 -15.57
N GLU A 96 20.60 17.08 -15.44
CA GLU A 96 20.52 18.41 -16.06
C GLU A 96 21.61 19.34 -15.52
N ALA A 97 21.84 19.33 -14.21
CA ALA A 97 22.89 20.12 -13.59
C ALA A 97 24.29 19.70 -14.07
N ALA A 98 24.53 18.40 -14.20
CA ALA A 98 25.78 17.85 -14.71
C ALA A 98 25.99 18.24 -16.20
N ALA A 99 24.93 18.16 -17.02
CA ALA A 99 24.97 18.57 -18.42
C ALA A 99 25.28 20.07 -18.56
N LYS A 100 24.64 20.91 -17.76
CA LYS A 100 24.91 22.38 -17.75
C LYS A 100 26.34 22.69 -17.32
N ALA A 101 26.85 22.01 -16.30
CA ALA A 101 28.24 22.17 -15.84
C ALA A 101 29.22 21.76 -16.94
N GLY A 102 28.95 20.68 -17.67
CA GLY A 102 29.73 20.22 -18.81
C GLY A 102 29.73 21.25 -19.96
N GLU A 103 28.55 21.79 -20.30
CA GLU A 103 28.40 22.83 -21.33
C GLU A 103 29.18 24.08 -20.97
N THR A 104 29.07 24.58 -19.74
CA THR A 104 29.78 25.76 -19.25
C THR A 104 31.31 25.56 -19.31
N ALA A 105 31.79 24.38 -18.93
CA ALA A 105 33.21 24.04 -19.02
C ALA A 105 33.70 24.00 -20.47
N ASN A 106 32.90 23.53 -21.42
CA ASN A 106 33.22 23.53 -22.85
C ASN A 106 33.22 24.94 -23.44
N ASP A 107 32.29 25.80 -23.02
CA ASP A 107 32.19 27.17 -23.50
C ASP A 107 33.36 28.05 -23.04
N GLN A 108 34.07 27.69 -21.99
CA GLN A 108 35.23 28.40 -21.45
C GLN A 108 36.54 28.01 -22.14
N LYS A 109 36.52 27.04 -23.00
CA LYS A 109 37.68 26.64 -23.79
C LYS A 109 37.71 27.39 -25.11
#